data_2e931b9a059fe3b8216bb095b039c1a2
#
_entry.id   2e931b9a059fe3b8216bb095b039c1a2
#
_cell.length_a   1.000
_cell.length_b   1.000
_cell.length_c   1.000
_cell.angle_alpha   90.00
_cell.angle_beta   90.00
_cell.angle_gamma   90.00
#
_symmetry.space_group_name_H-M   'P 1'
#
loop_
_entity.id
_entity.type
_entity.pdbx_description
1 polymer ?
#
loop_
_entity_poly.entity_id
_entity_poly.type
_entity_poly.pdbx_seq_one_letter_code
_entity_poly.pdbx_strand_id
1 'polypeptide(L)'
;MTLTMNEAIQLILDFRYVPVGYWKDIPIEDPLVCQFIKEGYATLDAEHQEKYVLSDKGADFLHTYIERISTTFIEFLKKKQLSCHDTDAIHWFSETYSLDNETSESLYDYISFNLKVYGYKRQKFHQTEYGWGCQFEKIDE
;
A
#
# COMPACT_ATOMS: atom_id res chain seq x y z
N MET A 1 -17.12 4.55 11.09
CA MET A 1 -16.27 3.36 11.07
C MET A 1 -14.89 3.72 11.57
N THR A 2 -14.39 2.97 12.51
CA THR A 2 -13.04 3.14 13.04
C THR A 2 -12.25 1.85 12.76
N LEU A 3 -11.11 1.98 12.13
CA LEU A 3 -10.28 0.83 11.73
C LEU A 3 -9.02 0.73 12.59
N THR A 4 -8.62 -0.50 12.90
CA THR A 4 -7.25 -0.74 13.33
C THR A 4 -6.33 -0.53 12.13
N MET A 5 -5.04 -0.34 12.38
CA MET A 5 -4.08 -0.20 11.28
C MET A 5 -4.06 -1.44 10.38
N ASN A 6 -4.15 -2.64 10.96
CA ASN A 6 -4.15 -3.88 10.18
C ASN A 6 -5.40 -4.01 9.30
N GLU A 7 -6.56 -3.58 9.80
CA GLU A 7 -7.79 -3.53 9.00
C GLU A 7 -7.66 -2.54 7.85
N ALA A 8 -7.08 -1.36 8.12
CA ALA A 8 -6.83 -0.36 7.08
C ALA A 8 -5.88 -0.90 6.00
N ILE A 9 -4.82 -1.59 6.41
CA ILE A 9 -3.87 -2.21 5.47
C ILE A 9 -4.57 -3.23 4.58
N GLN A 10 -5.44 -4.07 5.16
CA GLN A 10 -6.22 -5.03 4.39
C GLN A 10 -7.06 -4.33 3.32
N LEU A 11 -7.80 -3.28 3.69
CA LEU A 11 -8.65 -2.55 2.76
C LEU A 11 -7.85 -1.80 1.70
N ILE A 12 -6.70 -1.23 2.07
CA ILE A 12 -5.80 -0.57 1.12
C ILE A 12 -5.34 -1.57 0.07
N LEU A 13 -4.90 -2.75 0.48
CA LEU A 13 -4.44 -3.77 -0.46
C LEU A 13 -5.58 -4.33 -1.30
N ASP A 14 -6.77 -4.50 -0.72
CA ASP A 14 -7.93 -5.00 -1.45
C ASP A 14 -8.42 -4.03 -2.53
N PHE A 15 -8.44 -2.73 -2.24
CA PHE A 15 -9.03 -1.73 -3.13
C PHE A 15 -8.03 -0.93 -3.95
N ARG A 16 -6.79 -0.80 -3.49
CA ARG A 16 -5.81 0.10 -4.12
C ARG A 16 -4.63 -0.62 -4.75
N TYR A 17 -4.38 -1.87 -4.39
CA TYR A 17 -3.20 -2.59 -4.87
C TYR A 17 -3.57 -3.66 -5.86
N VAL A 18 -3.01 -3.56 -7.07
CA VAL A 18 -3.13 -4.60 -8.10
C VAL A 18 -1.71 -4.98 -8.54
N PRO A 19 -1.25 -6.20 -8.24
CA PRO A 19 0.04 -6.65 -8.72
C PRO A 19 0.10 -6.66 -10.25
N VAL A 20 1.26 -6.34 -10.80
CA VAL A 20 1.46 -6.32 -12.26
C VAL A 20 1.14 -7.70 -12.83
N GLY A 21 0.29 -7.74 -13.85
CA GLY A 21 -0.08 -8.98 -14.54
C GLY A 21 -1.13 -9.83 -13.84
N TYR A 22 -1.69 -9.36 -12.74
CA TYR A 22 -2.73 -10.07 -12.01
C TYR A 22 -4.04 -9.30 -12.01
N TRP A 23 -5.11 -10.05 -12.11
CA TRP A 23 -6.47 -9.57 -11.89
C TRP A 23 -6.84 -9.94 -10.46
N LYS A 24 -7.40 -9.00 -9.71
CA LYS A 24 -7.77 -9.24 -8.32
C LYS A 24 -9.25 -8.94 -8.12
N ASP A 25 -9.98 -9.93 -7.66
CA ASP A 25 -11.36 -9.74 -7.23
C ASP A 25 -11.39 -9.24 -5.78
N ILE A 26 -12.30 -8.31 -5.51
CA ILE A 26 -12.51 -7.81 -4.15
C ILE A 26 -13.24 -8.88 -3.34
N PRO A 27 -12.75 -9.25 -2.15
CA PRO A 27 -13.38 -10.32 -1.36
C PRO A 27 -14.64 -9.81 -0.64
N ILE A 28 -15.74 -9.69 -1.39
CA ILE A 28 -17.00 -9.14 -0.89
C ILE A 28 -17.65 -9.96 0.23
N GLU A 29 -17.19 -11.20 0.43
CA GLU A 29 -17.67 -12.07 1.51
C GLU A 29 -16.96 -11.81 2.83
N ASP A 30 -15.81 -11.13 2.80
CA ASP A 30 -15.09 -10.76 4.01
C ASP A 30 -15.93 -9.76 4.82
N PRO A 31 -16.14 -10.01 6.13
CA PRO A 31 -16.98 -9.11 6.96
C PRO A 31 -16.51 -7.66 6.97
N LEU A 32 -15.21 -7.42 6.97
CA LEU A 32 -14.67 -6.06 6.96
C LEU A 32 -14.97 -5.36 5.64
N VAL A 33 -14.75 -6.04 4.51
CA VAL A 33 -15.06 -5.52 3.18
C VAL A 33 -16.55 -5.26 3.05
N CYS A 34 -17.37 -6.20 3.50
CA CYS A 34 -18.82 -6.06 3.48
C CYS A 34 -19.29 -4.82 4.26
N GLN A 35 -18.74 -4.59 5.45
CA GLN A 35 -19.06 -3.43 6.26
C GLN A 35 -18.60 -2.13 5.58
N PHE A 36 -17.42 -2.15 4.99
CA PHE A 36 -16.87 -1.01 4.27
C PHE A 36 -17.78 -0.60 3.10
N ILE A 37 -18.27 -1.57 2.35
CA ILE A 37 -19.22 -1.35 1.25
C ILE A 37 -20.54 -0.77 1.79
N LYS A 38 -21.08 -1.37 2.85
CA LYS A 38 -22.36 -0.94 3.45
C LYS A 38 -22.33 0.51 3.94
N GLU A 39 -21.18 0.97 4.40
CA GLU A 39 -21.04 2.34 4.89
C GLU A 39 -20.75 3.35 3.76
N GLY A 40 -20.79 2.91 2.52
CA GLY A 40 -20.66 3.80 1.36
C GLY A 40 -19.24 4.16 0.98
N TYR A 41 -18.25 3.44 1.50
CA TYR A 41 -16.84 3.68 1.15
C TYR A 41 -16.43 3.04 -0.17
N ALA A 42 -17.21 2.09 -0.65
CA ALA A 42 -17.02 1.47 -1.95
C ALA A 42 -18.39 1.25 -2.61
N THR A 43 -18.43 1.38 -3.93
CA THR A 43 -19.65 1.25 -4.73
C THR A 43 -19.36 0.42 -5.97
N LEU A 44 -20.43 -0.08 -6.59
CA LEU A 44 -20.30 -0.76 -7.88
C LEU A 44 -19.90 0.26 -8.94
N ASP A 45 -18.97 -0.13 -9.79
CA ASP A 45 -18.53 0.70 -10.91
C ASP A 45 -19.69 0.80 -11.93
N ALA A 46 -20.01 2.02 -12.37
CA ALA A 46 -21.08 2.27 -13.31
C ALA A 46 -20.85 1.60 -14.68
N GLU A 47 -19.61 1.44 -15.10
CA GLU A 47 -19.24 0.81 -16.38
C GLU A 47 -19.04 -0.70 -16.27
N HIS A 48 -18.69 -1.19 -15.09
CA HIS A 48 -18.39 -2.60 -14.81
C HIS A 48 -19.17 -3.03 -13.58
N GLN A 49 -20.46 -3.30 -13.74
CA GLN A 49 -21.41 -3.53 -12.64
C GLN A 49 -21.05 -4.66 -11.66
N GLU A 50 -20.05 -5.48 -12.00
CA GLU A 50 -19.60 -6.57 -11.14
C GLU A 50 -18.40 -6.19 -10.26
N LYS A 51 -17.88 -4.97 -10.42
CA LYS A 51 -16.69 -4.52 -9.70
C LYS A 51 -17.00 -3.43 -8.71
N TYR A 52 -16.47 -3.57 -7.50
CA TYR A 52 -16.51 -2.52 -6.51
C TYR A 52 -15.29 -1.62 -6.64
N VAL A 53 -15.51 -0.33 -6.55
CA VAL A 53 -14.45 0.69 -6.56
C VAL A 53 -14.65 1.61 -5.36
N LEU A 54 -13.59 2.26 -4.94
CA LEU A 54 -13.68 3.24 -3.85
C LEU A 54 -14.55 4.41 -4.29
N SER A 55 -15.48 4.82 -3.42
CA SER A 55 -16.13 6.11 -3.54
C SER A 55 -15.12 7.21 -3.15
N ASP A 56 -15.44 8.49 -3.44
CA ASP A 56 -14.62 9.61 -2.98
C ASP A 56 -14.46 9.58 -1.46
N LYS A 57 -15.54 9.26 -0.74
CA LYS A 57 -15.53 9.09 0.71
C LYS A 57 -14.55 7.99 1.13
N GLY A 58 -14.56 6.86 0.43
CA GLY A 58 -13.68 5.72 0.73
C GLY A 58 -12.21 6.04 0.44
N ALA A 59 -11.95 6.71 -0.68
CA ALA A 59 -10.60 7.11 -1.03
C ALA A 59 -10.02 8.08 0.02
N ASP A 60 -10.79 9.08 0.42
CA ASP A 60 -10.40 10.04 1.46
C ASP A 60 -10.17 9.35 2.81
N PHE A 61 -11.03 8.40 3.15
CA PHE A 61 -10.93 7.66 4.40
C PHE A 61 -9.63 6.84 4.46
N LEU A 62 -9.31 6.11 3.40
CA LEU A 62 -8.08 5.31 3.34
C LEU A 62 -6.84 6.17 3.19
N HIS A 63 -6.96 7.35 2.57
CA HIS A 63 -5.83 8.26 2.39
C HIS A 63 -5.15 8.63 3.70
N THR A 64 -5.89 8.85 4.77
CA THR A 64 -5.34 9.15 6.10
C THR A 64 -4.38 8.06 6.57
N TYR A 65 -4.76 6.79 6.37
CA TYR A 65 -3.93 5.64 6.75
C TYR A 65 -2.72 5.49 5.83
N ILE A 66 -2.93 5.68 4.53
CA ILE A 66 -1.85 5.61 3.53
C ILE A 66 -0.79 6.68 3.83
N GLU A 67 -1.22 7.88 4.17
CA GLU A 67 -0.32 8.99 4.52
C GLU A 67 0.50 8.66 5.77
N ARG A 68 -0.12 8.11 6.81
CA ARG A 68 0.56 7.70 8.03
C ARG A 68 1.61 6.63 7.76
N ILE A 69 1.27 5.61 6.99
CA ILE A 69 2.19 4.53 6.63
C ILE A 69 3.33 5.09 5.79
N SER A 70 3.02 5.91 4.79
CA SER A 70 4.02 6.50 3.88
C SER A 70 5.01 7.40 4.64
N THR A 71 4.51 8.26 5.53
CA THR A 71 5.33 9.15 6.34
C THR A 71 6.27 8.34 7.24
N THR A 72 5.75 7.28 7.87
CA THR A 72 6.54 6.41 8.74
C THR A 72 7.64 5.69 7.94
N PHE A 73 7.31 5.22 6.74
CA PHE A 73 8.29 4.57 5.86
C PHE A 73 9.36 5.55 5.37
N ILE A 74 8.98 6.78 5.05
CA ILE A 74 9.93 7.84 4.64
C ILE A 74 10.93 8.09 5.78
N GLU A 75 10.48 8.13 7.03
CA GLU A 75 11.38 8.29 8.18
C GLU A 75 12.39 7.14 8.28
N PHE A 76 11.94 5.92 8.03
CA PHE A 76 12.84 4.75 7.96
C PHE A 76 13.85 4.92 6.81
N LEU A 77 13.40 5.32 5.62
CA LEU A 77 14.27 5.51 4.46
C LEU A 77 15.31 6.60 4.68
N LYS A 78 14.95 7.69 5.36
CA LYS A 78 15.90 8.77 5.67
C LYS A 78 17.06 8.27 6.52
N LYS A 79 16.80 7.35 7.44
CA LYS A 79 17.84 6.73 8.25
C LYS A 79 18.74 5.80 7.45
N LYS A 80 18.29 5.36 6.28
CA LYS A 80 19.01 4.49 5.34
C LYS A 80 19.52 5.24 4.11
N GLN A 81 19.55 6.58 4.16
CA GLN A 81 20.00 7.43 3.06
C GLN A 81 19.17 7.23 1.77
N LEU A 82 17.87 6.99 1.95
CA LEU A 82 16.88 6.81 0.88
C LEU A 82 17.16 5.59 -0.03
N SER A 83 17.85 4.59 0.50
CA SER A 83 18.15 3.36 -0.22
C SER A 83 17.99 2.15 0.71
N CYS A 84 17.32 1.11 0.26
CA CYS A 84 17.18 -0.12 1.03
C CYS A 84 17.02 -1.33 0.12
N HIS A 85 17.47 -2.49 0.60
CA HIS A 85 17.18 -3.76 -0.05
C HIS A 85 15.74 -4.17 0.22
N ASP A 86 15.12 -4.87 -0.72
CA ASP A 86 13.72 -5.29 -0.60
C ASP A 86 13.50 -6.13 0.66
N THR A 87 14.45 -7.04 0.97
CA THR A 87 14.36 -7.88 2.17
C THR A 87 14.32 -7.07 3.46
N ASP A 88 15.14 -6.03 3.55
CA ASP A 88 15.17 -5.14 4.72
C ASP A 88 13.88 -4.34 4.86
N ALA A 89 13.36 -3.86 3.74
CA ALA A 89 12.11 -3.11 3.72
C ALA A 89 10.92 -3.99 4.11
N ILE A 90 10.83 -5.18 3.53
CA ILE A 90 9.77 -6.14 3.84
C ILE A 90 9.80 -6.51 5.32
N HIS A 91 10.99 -6.76 5.85
CA HIS A 91 11.17 -7.05 7.28
C HIS A 91 10.70 -5.88 8.15
N TRP A 92 11.03 -4.65 7.76
CA TRP A 92 10.59 -3.46 8.49
C TRP A 92 9.05 -3.35 8.52
N PHE A 93 8.37 -3.59 7.39
CA PHE A 93 6.91 -3.58 7.33
C PHE A 93 6.32 -4.69 8.21
N SER A 94 6.92 -5.88 8.14
CA SER A 94 6.48 -7.02 8.94
C SER A 94 6.56 -6.73 10.45
N GLU A 95 7.66 -6.17 10.92
CA GLU A 95 7.83 -5.85 12.33
C GLU A 95 7.00 -4.65 12.78
N THR A 96 6.97 -3.60 11.95
CA THR A 96 6.29 -2.35 12.31
C THR A 96 4.79 -2.53 12.46
N TYR A 97 4.18 -3.34 11.60
CA TYR A 97 2.73 -3.51 11.54
C TYR A 97 2.26 -4.91 11.93
N SER A 98 3.16 -5.79 12.35
CA SER A 98 2.85 -7.18 12.73
C SER A 98 2.15 -7.94 11.60
N LEU A 99 2.76 -7.90 10.41
CA LEU A 99 2.21 -8.50 9.20
C LEU A 99 2.97 -9.78 8.82
N ASP A 100 2.30 -10.69 8.10
CA ASP A 100 3.00 -11.80 7.48
C ASP A 100 3.87 -11.32 6.31
N ASN A 101 4.72 -12.20 5.79
CA ASN A 101 5.69 -11.84 4.75
C ASN A 101 5.00 -11.40 3.44
N GLU A 102 3.96 -12.10 3.03
CA GLU A 102 3.24 -11.81 1.78
C GLU A 102 2.55 -10.45 1.85
N THR A 103 1.85 -10.16 2.94
CA THR A 103 1.19 -8.87 3.14
C THR A 103 2.22 -7.74 3.22
N SER A 104 3.34 -7.96 3.91
CA SER A 104 4.43 -7.00 4.01
C SER A 104 5.03 -6.67 2.65
N GLU A 105 5.23 -7.68 1.81
CA GLU A 105 5.75 -7.51 0.45
C GLU A 105 4.79 -6.67 -0.41
N SER A 106 3.51 -6.98 -0.37
CA SER A 106 2.48 -6.24 -1.11
C SER A 106 2.39 -4.80 -0.63
N LEU A 107 2.40 -4.58 0.68
CA LEU A 107 2.33 -3.23 1.24
C LEU A 107 3.57 -2.42 0.89
N TYR A 108 4.75 -3.02 0.99
CA TYR A 108 5.99 -2.40 0.57
C TYR A 108 5.93 -1.97 -0.90
N ASP A 109 5.49 -2.85 -1.78
CA ASP A 109 5.39 -2.55 -3.20
C ASP A 109 4.44 -1.37 -3.45
N TYR A 110 3.26 -1.42 -2.84
CA TYR A 110 2.27 -0.34 -2.97
C TYR A 110 2.78 0.99 -2.44
N ILE A 111 3.27 1.00 -1.21
CA ILE A 111 3.71 2.24 -0.54
C ILE A 111 4.92 2.83 -1.25
N SER A 112 5.92 2.01 -1.59
CA SER A 112 7.14 2.49 -2.25
C SER A 112 6.84 3.12 -3.60
N PHE A 113 5.95 2.52 -4.39
CA PHE A 113 5.53 3.07 -5.68
C PHE A 113 4.80 4.40 -5.52
N ASN A 114 3.98 4.54 -4.47
CA ASN A 114 3.17 5.74 -4.23
C ASN A 114 3.94 6.88 -3.56
N LEU A 115 5.21 6.69 -3.19
CA LEU A 115 6.00 7.77 -2.59
C LEU A 115 6.18 8.97 -3.53
N LYS A 116 5.93 8.82 -4.82
CA LYS A 116 5.90 9.95 -5.77
C LYS A 116 4.90 11.03 -5.38
N VAL A 117 3.79 10.65 -4.73
CA VAL A 117 2.79 11.59 -4.21
C VAL A 117 3.39 12.47 -3.11
N TYR A 118 4.39 11.97 -2.41
CA TYR A 118 5.08 12.67 -1.32
C TYR A 118 6.43 13.24 -1.75
N GLY A 119 6.71 13.25 -3.06
CA GLY A 119 7.89 13.89 -3.61
C GLY A 119 9.11 12.99 -3.76
N TYR A 120 8.92 11.68 -3.82
CA TYR A 120 10.03 10.73 -3.95
C TYR A 120 9.81 9.81 -5.14
N LYS A 121 10.82 9.70 -6.01
CA LYS A 121 10.80 8.80 -7.15
C LYS A 121 11.54 7.52 -6.81
N ARG A 122 10.92 6.38 -7.06
CA ARG A 122 11.51 5.06 -6.83
C ARG A 122 12.31 4.61 -8.05
N GLN A 123 13.53 4.12 -7.81
CA GLN A 123 14.32 3.41 -8.80
C GLN A 123 14.71 2.04 -8.25
N LYS A 124 14.45 0.99 -8.99
CA LYS A 124 14.86 -0.36 -8.63
C LYS A 124 16.31 -0.58 -9.02
N PHE A 125 17.06 -1.29 -8.17
CA PHE A 125 18.42 -1.72 -8.48
C PHE A 125 18.60 -3.20 -8.10
N HIS A 126 19.60 -3.83 -8.67
CA HIS A 126 19.95 -5.21 -8.35
C HIS A 126 21.45 -5.29 -8.03
N GLN A 127 21.77 -5.92 -6.90
CA GLN A 127 23.13 -6.23 -6.50
C GLN A 127 23.31 -7.74 -6.46
N THR A 128 24.36 -8.24 -7.10
CA THR A 128 24.59 -9.69 -7.31
C THR A 128 24.57 -10.51 -6.04
N GLU A 129 25.03 -9.93 -4.91
CA GLU A 129 25.10 -10.62 -3.62
C GLU A 129 23.89 -10.40 -2.73
N TYR A 130 23.15 -9.29 -2.93
CA TYR A 130 22.10 -8.85 -2.01
C TYR A 130 20.71 -8.79 -2.62
N GLY A 131 20.59 -9.11 -3.93
CA GLY A 131 19.32 -9.13 -4.63
C GLY A 131 18.81 -7.74 -5.00
N TRP A 132 17.49 -7.58 -5.03
CA TRP A 132 16.84 -6.35 -5.44
C TRP A 132 16.69 -5.37 -4.29
N GLY A 133 16.69 -4.11 -4.64
CA GLY A 133 16.44 -3.02 -3.71
C GLY A 133 15.82 -1.82 -4.40
N CYS A 134 15.53 -0.78 -3.63
CA CYS A 134 14.99 0.47 -4.13
C CYS A 134 15.83 1.63 -3.63
N GLN A 135 16.12 2.55 -4.54
CA GLN A 135 16.69 3.85 -4.24
C GLN A 135 15.62 4.89 -4.52
N PHE A 136 15.52 5.88 -3.64
CA PHE A 136 14.53 6.94 -3.78
C PHE A 136 15.24 8.27 -3.98
N GLU A 137 14.76 9.04 -4.95
CA GLU A 137 15.25 10.39 -5.22
C GLU A 137 14.15 11.39 -4.92
N LYS A 138 14.53 12.47 -4.25
CA LYS A 138 13.60 13.56 -4.05
C LYS A 138 13.33 14.25 -5.39
N ILE A 139 12.04 14.40 -5.72
CA ILE A 139 11.65 15.06 -6.96
C ILE A 139 11.81 16.56 -6.77
N ASP A 140 12.68 17.17 -7.57
CA ASP A 140 12.83 18.63 -7.60
C ASP A 140 11.78 19.20 -8.54
N GLU A 141 11.09 20.25 -8.07
CA GLU A 141 10.16 20.99 -8.91
C GLU A 141 10.89 21.91 -9.88
#